data_2576303549d790718334dbc57ae8a720
#
_entry.id   2576303549d790718334dbc57ae8a720
#
_cell.length_a   1.000
_cell.length_b   1.000
_cell.length_c   1.000
_cell.angle_alpha   90.00
_cell.angle_beta   90.00
_cell.angle_gamma   90.00
#
_symmetry.space_group_name_H-M   'P 1'
#
loop_
_entity.id
_entity.type
_entity.pdbx_description
1 polymer ?
#
loop_
_entity_poly.entity_id
_entity_poly.type
_entity_poly.pdbx_seq_one_letter_code
_entity_poly.pdbx_strand_id
1 'polypeptide(L)'
;MDRSIAPEIKNQIELTKLSVQKEIVNGVEVNYVNGGSAPLLKLELVYNAGSKYQSQPLVASLAFDILRDGSKKINGKAFKESINGLGVYYGMDVSKDFGTLSFFVLERNLNALLDLIKEVITHPNLPEEEFNRLLQKEKNDFMVDCEKTSFLARQRFAEVLFNESEYGKVAHYKDFDNVEYQMSKSFVYDYIVNTPFKFLVSGSISTKSKVLLTNFLESLEISSKGTKKEAKKCNPKKELHIISKDSEQCSVMLGKLLPGKT
;
A
#
# COMPACT_ATOMS: atom_id res chain seq x y z
N MET A 1 -40.28 -10.95 -7.20
CA MET A 1 -40.01 -10.67 -5.78
C MET A 1 -41.03 -9.63 -5.31
N ASP A 2 -41.88 -10.00 -4.36
CA ASP A 2 -42.82 -9.07 -3.75
C ASP A 2 -42.07 -8.13 -2.79
N ARG A 3 -42.03 -6.84 -3.12
CA ARG A 3 -41.32 -5.83 -2.33
C ARG A 3 -42.14 -5.31 -1.14
N SER A 4 -43.36 -5.76 -0.97
CA SER A 4 -44.22 -5.41 0.18
C SER A 4 -43.87 -6.23 1.42
N ILE A 5 -43.16 -7.34 1.26
CA ILE A 5 -42.73 -8.21 2.35
C ILE A 5 -41.33 -7.82 2.75
N ALA A 6 -41.14 -7.29 3.97
CA ALA A 6 -39.82 -6.99 4.52
C ALA A 6 -38.98 -8.28 4.65
N PRO A 7 -37.70 -8.26 4.31
CA PRO A 7 -36.83 -9.42 4.52
C PRO A 7 -36.76 -9.79 5.99
N GLU A 8 -36.73 -11.09 6.29
CA GLU A 8 -36.54 -11.58 7.66
C GLU A 8 -35.19 -11.05 8.23
N ILE A 9 -35.28 -10.36 9.34
CA ILE A 9 -34.09 -9.91 10.09
C ILE A 9 -33.63 -11.11 10.94
N LYS A 10 -32.49 -11.69 10.58
CA LYS A 10 -31.84 -12.69 11.43
C LYS A 10 -31.30 -12.02 12.68
N ASN A 11 -31.83 -12.40 13.84
CA ASN A 11 -31.43 -11.87 15.16
C ASN A 11 -30.01 -12.30 15.59
N GLN A 12 -29.37 -13.22 14.84
CA GLN A 12 -27.99 -13.65 15.10
C GLN A 12 -27.21 -13.61 13.81
N ILE A 13 -26.08 -12.91 13.85
CA ILE A 13 -25.08 -12.93 12.78
C ILE A 13 -24.10 -14.05 13.13
N GLU A 14 -24.12 -15.13 12.37
CA GLU A 14 -23.08 -16.14 12.44
C GLU A 14 -21.80 -15.60 11.79
N LEU A 15 -20.81 -15.26 12.61
CA LEU A 15 -19.49 -14.87 12.13
C LEU A 15 -18.68 -16.13 11.79
N THR A 16 -18.41 -16.32 10.52
CA THR A 16 -17.49 -17.37 10.07
C THR A 16 -16.08 -17.00 10.50
N LYS A 17 -15.51 -17.76 11.46
CA LYS A 17 -14.10 -17.61 11.84
C LYS A 17 -13.23 -18.26 10.76
N LEU A 18 -12.51 -17.45 9.99
CA LEU A 18 -11.48 -17.92 9.09
C LEU A 18 -10.18 -18.18 9.86
N SER A 19 -9.58 -19.33 9.66
CA SER A 19 -8.28 -19.68 10.23
C SER A 19 -7.17 -19.13 9.36
N VAL A 20 -6.15 -18.54 9.99
CA VAL A 20 -4.92 -18.12 9.31
C VAL A 20 -3.88 -19.22 9.46
N GLN A 21 -3.44 -19.79 8.35
CA GLN A 21 -2.31 -20.71 8.30
C GLN A 21 -1.05 -19.90 8.02
N LYS A 22 -0.01 -20.10 8.86
CA LYS A 22 1.27 -19.39 8.73
C LYS A 22 2.37 -20.38 8.39
N GLU A 23 3.22 -20.00 7.47
CA GLU A 23 4.45 -20.72 7.14
C GLU A 23 5.56 -19.75 6.77
N ILE A 24 6.79 -20.21 6.73
CA ILE A 24 7.95 -19.44 6.28
C ILE A 24 8.52 -20.16 5.07
N VAL A 25 8.57 -19.46 3.94
CA VAL A 25 9.15 -19.96 2.69
C VAL A 25 10.23 -18.99 2.24
N ASN A 26 11.45 -19.47 2.07
CA ASN A 26 12.61 -18.67 1.66
C ASN A 26 12.78 -17.37 2.51
N GLY A 27 12.53 -17.46 3.83
CA GLY A 27 12.60 -16.31 4.75
C GLY A 27 11.42 -15.35 4.71
N VAL A 28 10.43 -15.59 3.85
CA VAL A 28 9.17 -14.80 3.77
C VAL A 28 8.12 -15.43 4.68
N GLU A 29 7.51 -14.60 5.55
CA GLU A 29 6.33 -15.01 6.31
C GLU A 29 5.11 -15.01 5.38
N VAL A 30 4.53 -16.19 5.15
CA VAL A 30 3.32 -16.36 4.33
C VAL A 30 2.14 -16.62 5.23
N ASN A 31 1.08 -15.85 5.04
CA ASN A 31 -0.18 -15.98 5.77
C ASN A 31 -1.30 -16.36 4.78
N TYR A 32 -1.84 -17.55 4.92
CA TYR A 32 -2.94 -18.05 4.09
C TYR A 32 -4.28 -17.93 4.82
N VAL A 33 -5.25 -17.33 4.15
CA VAL A 33 -6.65 -17.30 4.59
C VAL A 33 -7.49 -17.98 3.51
N ASN A 34 -7.74 -19.28 3.68
CA ASN A 34 -8.53 -20.04 2.72
C ASN A 34 -10.02 -19.82 2.96
N GLY A 35 -10.75 -19.40 1.94
CA GLY A 35 -12.17 -19.13 1.99
C GLY A 35 -12.74 -18.68 0.65
N GLY A 36 -14.06 -18.82 0.52
CA GLY A 36 -14.75 -18.49 -0.72
C GLY A 36 -14.89 -19.66 -1.69
N SER A 37 -15.88 -19.57 -2.60
CA SER A 37 -16.20 -20.59 -3.60
C SER A 37 -15.74 -20.24 -5.01
N ALA A 38 -15.40 -18.97 -5.26
CA ALA A 38 -14.90 -18.52 -6.55
C ALA A 38 -13.39 -18.82 -6.66
N PRO A 39 -12.88 -19.23 -7.84
CA PRO A 39 -11.47 -19.50 -8.07
C PRO A 39 -10.66 -18.20 -8.18
N LEU A 40 -10.78 -17.35 -7.18
CA LEU A 40 -10.19 -16.03 -7.08
C LEU A 40 -9.25 -15.99 -5.89
N LEU A 41 -8.07 -15.41 -6.10
CA LEU A 41 -7.05 -15.17 -5.09
C LEU A 41 -6.78 -13.68 -4.97
N LYS A 42 -6.59 -13.21 -3.74
CA LYS A 42 -5.98 -11.93 -3.42
C LYS A 42 -4.58 -12.19 -2.89
N LEU A 43 -3.60 -11.56 -3.50
CA LEU A 43 -2.19 -11.58 -3.10
C LEU A 43 -1.79 -10.20 -2.60
N GLU A 44 -1.13 -10.13 -1.45
CA GLU A 44 -0.62 -8.86 -0.92
C GLU A 44 0.83 -9.04 -0.45
N LEU A 45 1.73 -8.28 -1.07
CA LEU A 45 3.11 -8.17 -0.66
C LEU A 45 3.23 -6.94 0.23
N VAL A 46 3.50 -7.13 1.52
CA VAL A 46 3.52 -6.07 2.53
C VAL A 46 4.96 -5.82 2.97
N TYR A 47 5.51 -4.69 2.55
CA TYR A 47 6.86 -4.25 2.84
C TYR A 47 6.90 -3.30 4.05
N ASN A 48 7.97 -3.33 4.82
CA ASN A 48 8.29 -2.27 5.80
C ASN A 48 8.80 -1.03 5.04
N ALA A 49 7.93 -0.44 4.25
CA ALA A 49 8.22 0.64 3.30
C ALA A 49 7.14 1.74 3.34
N GLY A 50 6.58 1.99 4.51
CA GLY A 50 5.61 3.07 4.70
C GLY A 50 6.25 4.46 4.73
N SER A 51 5.43 5.49 4.83
CA SER A 51 5.91 6.89 4.82
C SER A 51 6.79 7.26 6.01
N LYS A 52 6.83 6.46 7.10
CA LYS A 52 7.77 6.67 8.19
C LYS A 52 9.24 6.41 7.82
N TYR A 53 9.48 5.65 6.75
CA TYR A 53 10.82 5.29 6.29
C TYR A 53 11.40 6.30 5.31
N GLN A 54 10.56 7.14 4.71
CA GLN A 54 10.98 8.12 3.71
C GLN A 54 11.85 9.24 4.30
N SER A 55 12.73 9.80 3.48
CA SER A 55 13.60 10.93 3.83
C SER A 55 12.78 12.21 3.97
N GLN A 56 11.82 12.42 3.07
CA GLN A 56 10.88 13.54 3.07
C GLN A 56 9.52 13.10 2.52
N PRO A 57 8.44 13.90 2.75
CA PRO A 57 7.12 13.61 2.21
C PRO A 57 7.15 13.33 0.70
N LEU A 58 6.21 12.54 0.18
CA LEU A 58 6.02 12.11 -1.20
C LEU A 58 6.99 11.04 -1.72
N VAL A 59 8.17 10.85 -1.13
CA VAL A 59 9.17 9.88 -1.62
C VAL A 59 8.59 8.47 -1.67
N ALA A 60 7.91 8.03 -0.63
CA ALA A 60 7.37 6.66 -0.57
C ALA A 60 6.20 6.45 -1.53
N SER A 61 5.26 7.40 -1.65
CA SER A 61 4.12 7.30 -2.58
C SER A 61 4.61 7.26 -4.02
N LEU A 62 5.47 8.19 -4.42
CA LEU A 62 6.04 8.23 -5.76
C LEU A 62 6.89 6.98 -6.06
N ALA A 63 7.61 6.43 -5.07
CA ALA A 63 8.36 5.18 -5.22
C ALA A 63 7.45 3.98 -5.54
N PHE A 64 6.30 3.87 -4.89
CA PHE A 64 5.33 2.82 -5.18
C PHE A 64 4.60 3.06 -6.50
N ASP A 65 4.27 4.30 -6.82
CA ASP A 65 3.55 4.61 -8.06
C ASP A 65 4.40 4.36 -9.31
N ILE A 66 5.71 4.66 -9.27
CA ILE A 66 6.60 4.42 -10.41
C ILE A 66 6.81 2.92 -10.71
N LEU A 67 6.60 2.02 -9.72
CA LEU A 67 6.62 0.57 -9.97
C LEU A 67 5.55 0.11 -10.96
N ARG A 68 4.50 0.90 -11.16
CA ARG A 68 3.47 0.64 -12.18
C ARG A 68 3.99 0.73 -13.61
N ASP A 69 5.22 1.20 -13.78
CA ASP A 69 5.86 1.28 -15.10
C ASP A 69 6.61 -0.01 -15.49
N GLY A 70 6.31 -1.10 -14.80
CA GLY A 70 6.75 -2.44 -15.17
C GLY A 70 8.16 -2.77 -14.74
N SER A 71 8.88 -3.49 -15.60
CA SER A 71 10.24 -3.97 -15.35
C SER A 71 11.18 -3.59 -16.47
N LYS A 72 12.49 -3.83 -16.30
CA LYS A 72 13.50 -3.62 -17.35
C LYS A 72 13.24 -4.46 -18.62
N LYS A 73 12.50 -5.58 -18.50
CA LYS A 73 12.11 -6.42 -19.64
C LYS A 73 10.78 -6.01 -20.28
N ILE A 74 9.86 -5.47 -19.46
CA ILE A 74 8.49 -5.17 -19.87
C ILE A 74 8.21 -3.72 -19.45
N ASN A 75 8.11 -2.81 -20.43
CA ASN A 75 7.81 -1.41 -20.18
C ASN A 75 6.38 -1.21 -19.64
N GLY A 76 6.09 -0.02 -19.12
CA GLY A 76 4.81 0.28 -18.47
C GLY A 76 3.57 0.03 -19.33
N LYS A 77 3.64 0.28 -20.64
CA LYS A 77 2.52 0.00 -21.53
C LYS A 77 2.28 -1.50 -21.64
N ALA A 78 3.31 -2.28 -21.97
CA ALA A 78 3.22 -3.73 -22.12
C ALA A 78 2.86 -4.41 -20.77
N PHE A 79 3.35 -3.89 -19.65
CA PHE A 79 2.97 -4.36 -18.31
C PHE A 79 1.46 -4.16 -18.06
N LYS A 80 0.93 -2.96 -18.30
CA LYS A 80 -0.51 -2.66 -18.15
C LYS A 80 -1.38 -3.52 -19.07
N GLU A 81 -0.96 -3.73 -20.32
CA GLU A 81 -1.64 -4.61 -21.29
C GLU A 81 -1.64 -6.08 -20.80
N SER A 82 -0.51 -6.57 -20.27
CA SER A 82 -0.41 -7.93 -19.72
C SER A 82 -1.31 -8.11 -18.50
N ILE A 83 -1.29 -7.19 -17.53
CA ILE A 83 -2.15 -7.20 -16.34
C ILE A 83 -3.63 -7.21 -16.75
N ASN A 84 -4.02 -6.33 -17.67
CA ASN A 84 -5.40 -6.26 -18.18
C ASN A 84 -5.81 -7.53 -18.93
N GLY A 85 -4.92 -8.08 -19.77
CA GLY A 85 -5.15 -9.32 -20.50
C GLY A 85 -5.35 -10.54 -19.59
N LEU A 86 -4.72 -10.56 -18.42
CA LEU A 86 -4.92 -11.57 -17.38
C LEU A 86 -6.19 -11.33 -16.55
N GLY A 87 -6.88 -10.20 -16.73
CA GLY A 87 -8.01 -9.81 -15.91
C GLY A 87 -7.64 -9.58 -14.44
N VAL A 88 -6.43 -9.11 -14.19
CA VAL A 88 -5.91 -8.82 -12.86
C VAL A 88 -6.28 -7.39 -12.47
N TYR A 89 -6.89 -7.25 -11.29
CA TYR A 89 -6.96 -5.95 -10.65
C TYR A 89 -5.77 -5.83 -9.70
N TYR A 90 -5.03 -4.73 -9.78
CA TYR A 90 -3.89 -4.47 -8.90
C TYR A 90 -3.95 -3.08 -8.28
N GLY A 91 -3.41 -2.99 -7.06
CA GLY A 91 -3.30 -1.75 -6.30
C GLY A 91 -1.91 -1.62 -5.67
N MET A 92 -1.49 -0.40 -5.47
CA MET A 92 -0.30 -0.05 -4.69
C MET A 92 -0.72 1.00 -3.68
N ASP A 93 -0.39 0.79 -2.41
CA ASP A 93 -0.79 1.66 -1.30
C ASP A 93 0.39 1.87 -0.35
N VAL A 94 0.49 3.08 0.18
CA VAL A 94 1.51 3.46 1.17
C VAL A 94 0.83 4.02 2.41
N SER A 95 0.85 3.23 3.47
CA SER A 95 0.46 3.68 4.81
C SER A 95 1.63 4.33 5.55
N LYS A 96 1.44 4.64 6.82
CA LYS A 96 2.55 5.15 7.65
C LYS A 96 3.64 4.09 7.88
N ASP A 97 3.26 2.83 8.09
CA ASP A 97 4.17 1.73 8.43
C ASP A 97 4.56 0.86 7.24
N PHE A 98 3.65 0.66 6.32
CA PHE A 98 3.78 -0.34 5.27
C PHE A 98 3.53 0.24 3.88
N GLY A 99 4.25 -0.31 2.92
CA GLY A 99 3.89 -0.23 1.52
C GLY A 99 3.38 -1.58 1.05
N THR A 100 2.29 -1.60 0.30
CA THR A 100 1.60 -2.83 -0.09
C THR A 100 1.38 -2.88 -1.60
N LEU A 101 1.75 -4.01 -2.20
CA LEU A 101 1.35 -4.37 -3.56
C LEU A 101 0.26 -5.41 -3.46
N SER A 102 -0.94 -5.12 -3.98
CA SER A 102 -2.08 -6.01 -3.93
C SER A 102 -2.57 -6.38 -5.32
N PHE A 103 -2.93 -7.67 -5.49
CA PHE A 103 -3.38 -8.23 -6.76
C PHE A 103 -4.58 -9.13 -6.53
N PHE A 104 -5.61 -8.99 -7.38
CA PHE A 104 -6.72 -9.93 -7.47
C PHE A 104 -6.61 -10.70 -8.78
N VAL A 105 -6.58 -12.02 -8.70
CA VAL A 105 -6.32 -12.87 -9.87
C VAL A 105 -7.16 -14.14 -9.84
N LEU A 106 -7.64 -14.58 -11.01
CA LEU A 106 -8.19 -15.91 -11.16
C LEU A 106 -7.07 -16.95 -11.07
N GLU A 107 -7.32 -18.06 -10.40
CA GLU A 107 -6.31 -19.11 -10.18
C GLU A 107 -5.64 -19.57 -11.48
N ARG A 108 -6.38 -19.68 -12.59
CA ARG A 108 -5.84 -20.08 -13.89
C ARG A 108 -4.72 -19.16 -14.42
N ASN A 109 -4.73 -17.89 -14.00
CA ASN A 109 -3.78 -16.86 -14.43
C ASN A 109 -2.70 -16.58 -13.39
N LEU A 110 -2.70 -17.32 -12.25
CA LEU A 110 -1.79 -17.10 -11.13
C LEU A 110 -0.32 -17.17 -11.56
N ASN A 111 0.06 -18.21 -12.31
CA ASN A 111 1.47 -18.39 -12.71
C ASN A 111 1.98 -17.20 -13.54
N ALA A 112 1.22 -16.79 -14.54
CA ALA A 112 1.60 -15.64 -15.38
C ALA A 112 1.69 -14.33 -14.58
N LEU A 113 0.81 -14.15 -13.58
CA LEU A 113 0.90 -12.99 -12.69
C LEU A 113 2.14 -13.04 -11.82
N LEU A 114 2.49 -14.21 -11.25
CA LEU A 114 3.67 -14.36 -10.38
C LEU A 114 4.97 -14.03 -11.14
N ASP A 115 5.06 -14.41 -12.43
CA ASP A 115 6.19 -14.04 -13.29
C ASP A 115 6.29 -12.51 -13.48
N LEU A 116 5.16 -11.83 -13.70
CA LEU A 116 5.12 -10.36 -13.81
C LEU A 116 5.50 -9.68 -12.49
N ILE A 117 4.97 -10.17 -11.36
CA ILE A 117 5.31 -9.63 -10.02
C ILE A 117 6.81 -9.78 -9.78
N LYS A 118 7.38 -10.97 -10.05
CA LYS A 118 8.82 -11.23 -9.88
C LYS A 118 9.66 -10.21 -10.64
N GLU A 119 9.38 -9.98 -11.92
CA GLU A 119 10.12 -9.02 -12.73
C GLU A 119 10.06 -7.60 -12.15
N VAL A 120 8.89 -7.15 -11.69
CA VAL A 120 8.72 -5.80 -11.13
C VAL A 120 9.46 -5.64 -9.80
N ILE A 121 9.40 -6.62 -8.89
CA ILE A 121 10.03 -6.49 -7.56
C ILE A 121 11.52 -6.79 -7.55
N THR A 122 12.07 -7.41 -8.61
CA THR A 122 13.50 -7.69 -8.71
C THR A 122 14.23 -6.75 -9.67
N HIS A 123 13.61 -6.39 -10.78
CA HIS A 123 14.20 -5.57 -11.83
C HIS A 123 13.24 -4.48 -12.32
N PRO A 124 12.78 -3.57 -11.43
CA PRO A 124 11.80 -2.55 -11.80
C PRO A 124 12.33 -1.63 -12.90
N ASN A 125 11.43 -1.19 -13.76
CA ASN A 125 11.64 -0.05 -14.63
C ASN A 125 11.23 1.21 -13.87
N LEU A 126 12.17 2.16 -13.73
CA LEU A 126 11.94 3.38 -12.96
C LEU A 126 12.32 4.59 -13.84
N PRO A 127 11.51 4.93 -14.86
CA PRO A 127 11.87 6.03 -15.75
C PRO A 127 11.65 7.38 -15.07
N GLU A 128 12.63 8.27 -15.21
CA GLU A 128 12.57 9.62 -14.63
C GLU A 128 11.44 10.46 -15.23
N GLU A 129 11.15 10.28 -16.52
CA GLU A 129 10.04 10.96 -17.17
C GLU A 129 8.69 10.61 -16.51
N GLU A 130 8.47 9.33 -16.19
CA GLU A 130 7.25 8.89 -15.51
C GLU A 130 7.19 9.43 -14.07
N PHE A 131 8.33 9.47 -13.36
CA PHE A 131 8.40 10.11 -12.06
C PHE A 131 7.96 11.59 -12.14
N ASN A 132 8.48 12.35 -13.09
CA ASN A 132 8.11 13.76 -13.25
C ASN A 132 6.62 13.94 -13.59
N ARG A 133 6.06 13.06 -14.40
CA ARG A 133 4.64 13.05 -14.73
C ARG A 133 3.76 12.76 -13.49
N LEU A 134 4.16 11.77 -12.69
CA LEU A 134 3.47 11.40 -11.45
C LEU A 134 3.56 12.52 -10.41
N LEU A 135 4.74 13.12 -10.24
CA LEU A 135 4.94 14.25 -9.33
C LEU A 135 4.05 15.43 -9.70
N GLN A 136 3.97 15.77 -10.99
CA GLN A 136 3.10 16.88 -11.44
C GLN A 136 1.62 16.55 -11.23
N LYS A 137 1.22 15.29 -11.45
CA LYS A 137 -0.15 14.84 -11.18
C LYS A 137 -0.47 14.96 -9.69
N GLU A 138 0.38 14.43 -8.82
CA GLU A 138 0.19 14.51 -7.36
C GLU A 138 0.15 15.97 -6.86
N LYS A 139 0.98 16.86 -7.44
CA LYS A 139 0.95 18.29 -7.12
C LYS A 139 -0.39 18.93 -7.44
N ASN A 140 -0.96 18.60 -8.61
CA ASN A 140 -2.27 19.10 -9.01
C ASN A 140 -3.39 18.53 -8.10
N ASP A 141 -3.36 17.23 -7.82
CA ASP A 141 -4.33 16.59 -6.93
C ASP A 141 -4.26 17.19 -5.52
N PHE A 142 -3.05 17.45 -5.01
CA PHE A 142 -2.83 18.10 -3.72
C PHE A 142 -3.43 19.53 -3.68
N MET A 143 -3.28 20.31 -4.74
CA MET A 143 -3.89 21.66 -4.82
C MET A 143 -5.41 21.57 -4.71
N VAL A 144 -6.04 20.64 -5.43
CA VAL A 144 -7.49 20.39 -5.35
C VAL A 144 -7.91 19.94 -3.95
N ASP A 145 -7.11 19.08 -3.31
CA ASP A 145 -7.40 18.61 -1.95
C ASP A 145 -7.27 19.74 -0.91
N CYS A 146 -6.35 20.69 -1.08
CA CYS A 146 -6.21 21.86 -0.22
C CYS A 146 -7.44 22.78 -0.24
N GLU A 147 -8.33 22.65 -1.26
CA GLU A 147 -9.60 23.36 -1.27
C GLU A 147 -10.61 22.76 -0.27
N LYS A 148 -10.41 21.54 0.19
CA LYS A 148 -11.31 20.83 1.11
C LYS A 148 -10.93 21.12 2.57
N THR A 149 -11.85 21.68 3.35
CA THR A 149 -11.64 21.94 4.79
C THR A 149 -11.29 20.64 5.55
N SER A 150 -11.88 19.50 5.16
CA SER A 150 -11.63 18.21 5.79
C SER A 150 -10.21 17.69 5.54
N PHE A 151 -9.60 18.02 4.41
CA PHE A 151 -8.22 17.67 4.11
C PHE A 151 -7.25 18.47 4.99
N LEU A 152 -7.42 19.79 5.04
CA LEU A 152 -6.60 20.69 5.87
C LEU A 152 -6.72 20.33 7.36
N ALA A 153 -7.93 20.04 7.83
CA ALA A 153 -8.14 19.62 9.21
C ALA A 153 -7.39 18.30 9.53
N ARG A 154 -7.43 17.29 8.63
CA ARG A 154 -6.71 16.03 8.81
C ARG A 154 -5.19 16.20 8.81
N GLN A 155 -4.66 17.02 7.91
CA GLN A 155 -3.22 17.31 7.88
C GLN A 155 -2.79 17.96 9.19
N ARG A 156 -3.45 19.03 9.59
CA ARG A 156 -3.10 19.74 10.84
C ARG A 156 -3.27 18.85 12.07
N PHE A 157 -4.32 18.06 12.11
CA PHE A 157 -4.54 17.11 13.19
C PHE A 157 -3.41 16.09 13.31
N ALA A 158 -2.92 15.53 12.20
CA ALA A 158 -1.81 14.60 12.20
C ALA A 158 -0.51 15.26 12.69
N GLU A 159 -0.19 16.47 12.21
CA GLU A 159 0.98 17.24 12.65
C GLU A 159 0.98 17.49 14.15
N VAL A 160 -0.16 17.91 14.70
CA VAL A 160 -0.30 18.24 16.13
C VAL A 160 -0.30 16.98 17.00
N LEU A 161 -1.06 15.96 16.59
CA LEU A 161 -1.19 14.74 17.36
C LEU A 161 0.10 13.94 17.43
N PHE A 162 0.81 13.82 16.29
CA PHE A 162 2.04 13.04 16.21
C PHE A 162 3.32 13.89 16.28
N ASN A 163 3.16 15.21 16.30
CA ASN A 163 4.22 16.19 16.54
C ASN A 163 5.53 15.85 15.79
N GLU A 164 6.65 15.67 16.47
CA GLU A 164 7.98 15.40 15.89
C GLU A 164 8.17 13.95 15.39
N SER A 165 7.18 13.10 15.58
CA SER A 165 7.21 11.73 15.09
C SER A 165 7.11 11.69 13.55
N GLU A 166 7.64 10.63 12.95
CA GLU A 166 7.48 10.35 11.53
C GLU A 166 6.01 10.23 11.10
N TYR A 167 5.12 9.89 12.03
CA TYR A 167 3.68 9.82 11.77
C TYR A 167 3.03 11.21 11.57
N GLY A 168 3.60 12.26 12.15
CA GLY A 168 3.15 13.64 12.01
C GLY A 168 3.62 14.32 10.73
N LYS A 169 4.57 13.72 10.01
CA LYS A 169 5.04 14.29 8.74
C LYS A 169 3.95 14.15 7.68
N VAL A 170 3.48 15.29 7.18
CA VAL A 170 2.54 15.42 6.07
C VAL A 170 3.19 16.19 4.93
N ALA A 171 2.66 16.03 3.71
CA ALA A 171 3.16 16.78 2.56
C ALA A 171 2.65 18.23 2.59
N HIS A 172 3.51 19.17 2.23
CA HIS A 172 3.19 20.56 2.00
C HIS A 172 3.52 20.95 0.56
N TYR A 173 2.96 22.04 0.07
CA TYR A 173 3.17 22.49 -1.30
C TYR A 173 4.65 22.58 -1.70
N LYS A 174 5.49 23.09 -0.80
CA LYS A 174 6.94 23.21 -1.00
C LYS A 174 7.66 21.87 -1.17
N ASP A 175 7.11 20.78 -0.66
CA ASP A 175 7.76 19.47 -0.74
C ASP A 175 7.75 18.93 -2.16
N PHE A 176 6.79 19.35 -3.00
CA PHE A 176 6.75 19.02 -4.43
C PHE A 176 7.88 19.63 -5.24
N ASP A 177 8.47 20.74 -4.76
CA ASP A 177 9.60 21.39 -5.42
C ASP A 177 10.96 20.83 -4.93
N ASN A 178 10.97 20.07 -3.82
CA ASN A 178 12.16 19.54 -3.17
C ASN A 178 12.34 18.04 -3.34
N VAL A 179 11.31 17.31 -3.76
CA VAL A 179 11.43 15.87 -3.97
C VAL A 179 12.12 15.58 -5.29
N GLU A 180 13.17 14.76 -5.22
CA GLU A 180 13.98 14.40 -6.38
C GLU A 180 13.76 12.95 -6.79
N TYR A 181 13.86 12.67 -8.09
CA TYR A 181 13.76 11.33 -8.66
C TYR A 181 14.66 10.31 -7.94
N GLN A 182 15.92 10.68 -7.64
CA GLN A 182 16.88 9.80 -7.00
C GLN A 182 16.45 9.37 -5.60
N MET A 183 15.68 10.19 -4.87
CA MET A 183 15.16 9.82 -3.56
C MET A 183 14.15 8.69 -3.67
N SER A 184 13.19 8.77 -4.60
CA SER A 184 12.20 7.71 -4.81
C SER A 184 12.82 6.45 -5.41
N LYS A 185 13.79 6.59 -6.32
CA LYS A 185 14.54 5.48 -6.88
C LYS A 185 15.33 4.74 -5.80
N SER A 186 16.07 5.45 -4.94
CA SER A 186 16.79 4.85 -3.83
C SER A 186 15.84 4.15 -2.86
N PHE A 187 14.67 4.76 -2.58
CA PHE A 187 13.65 4.15 -1.73
C PHE A 187 13.17 2.80 -2.27
N VAL A 188 12.97 2.66 -3.60
CA VAL A 188 12.61 1.37 -4.22
C VAL A 188 13.69 0.32 -3.97
N TYR A 189 14.97 0.68 -4.17
CA TYR A 189 16.08 -0.27 -3.97
C TYR A 189 16.33 -0.61 -2.49
N ASP A 190 16.13 0.34 -1.59
CA ASP A 190 16.38 0.16 -0.17
C ASP A 190 15.26 -0.63 0.55
N TYR A 191 14.02 -0.53 0.07
CA TYR A 191 12.86 -1.04 0.79
C TYR A 191 11.98 -2.04 0.03
N ILE A 192 12.20 -2.24 -1.28
CA ILE A 192 11.35 -3.11 -2.11
C ILE A 192 12.19 -4.17 -2.84
N VAL A 193 13.21 -3.74 -3.61
CA VAL A 193 13.99 -4.68 -4.42
C VAL A 193 14.79 -5.64 -3.54
N ASN A 194 14.51 -6.93 -3.69
CA ASN A 194 15.17 -8.01 -2.94
C ASN A 194 15.07 -7.87 -1.41
N THR A 195 14.11 -7.10 -0.89
CA THR A 195 13.91 -6.94 0.55
C THR A 195 12.87 -7.91 1.08
N PRO A 196 12.95 -8.29 2.38
CA PRO A 196 11.94 -9.13 3.00
C PRO A 196 10.57 -8.44 3.02
N PHE A 197 9.52 -9.21 2.78
CA PHE A 197 8.13 -8.77 2.88
C PHE A 197 7.30 -9.84 3.59
N LYS A 198 6.07 -9.47 4.00
CA LYS A 198 5.06 -10.45 4.40
C LYS A 198 4.16 -10.72 3.21
N PHE A 199 3.87 -11.99 2.98
CA PHE A 199 3.00 -12.39 1.88
C PHE A 199 1.66 -12.85 2.43
N LEU A 200 0.60 -12.11 2.11
CA LEU A 200 -0.77 -12.45 2.50
C LEU A 200 -1.48 -13.01 1.27
N VAL A 201 -2.04 -14.19 1.43
CA VAL A 201 -2.78 -14.89 0.37
C VAL A 201 -4.16 -15.23 0.89
N SER A 202 -5.20 -14.74 0.24
CA SER A 202 -6.58 -15.03 0.62
C SER A 202 -7.43 -15.42 -0.59
N GLY A 203 -8.46 -16.24 -0.36
CA GLY A 203 -9.36 -16.71 -1.41
C GLY A 203 -9.49 -18.22 -1.47
N SER A 204 -9.88 -18.77 -2.60
CA SER A 204 -9.98 -20.23 -2.82
C SER A 204 -8.61 -20.80 -3.17
N ILE A 205 -7.86 -21.20 -2.15
CA ILE A 205 -6.47 -21.63 -2.27
C ILE A 205 -6.41 -23.15 -2.48
N SER A 206 -6.11 -23.58 -3.70
CA SER A 206 -5.91 -25.00 -4.04
C SER A 206 -4.48 -25.46 -3.72
N THR A 207 -4.25 -26.78 -3.72
CA THR A 207 -2.91 -27.36 -3.64
C THR A 207 -2.00 -26.88 -4.78
N LYS A 208 -2.57 -26.74 -5.99
CA LYS A 208 -1.85 -26.23 -7.15
C LYS A 208 -1.39 -24.78 -6.93
N SER A 209 -2.29 -23.92 -6.43
CA SER A 209 -1.95 -22.53 -6.09
C SER A 209 -0.82 -22.47 -5.06
N LYS A 210 -0.88 -23.29 -4.01
CA LYS A 210 0.21 -23.33 -2.99
C LYS A 210 1.55 -23.69 -3.60
N VAL A 211 1.61 -24.71 -4.46
CA VAL A 211 2.87 -25.08 -5.14
C VAL A 211 3.41 -23.93 -5.98
N LEU A 212 2.56 -23.24 -6.75
CA LEU A 212 2.99 -22.07 -7.56
C LEU A 212 3.53 -20.94 -6.69
N LEU A 213 2.86 -20.65 -5.57
CA LEU A 213 3.30 -19.61 -4.63
C LEU A 213 4.62 -19.97 -3.95
N THR A 214 4.80 -21.23 -3.55
CA THR A 214 6.07 -21.72 -2.98
C THR A 214 7.21 -21.60 -3.98
N ASN A 215 7.04 -22.09 -5.22
CA ASN A 215 8.05 -21.99 -6.28
C ASN A 215 8.42 -20.54 -6.59
N PHE A 216 7.41 -19.65 -6.62
CA PHE A 216 7.65 -18.22 -6.79
C PHE A 216 8.55 -17.66 -5.69
N LEU A 217 8.24 -17.92 -4.42
CA LEU A 217 9.03 -17.44 -3.29
C LEU A 217 10.44 -18.03 -3.27
N GLU A 218 10.60 -19.32 -3.55
CA GLU A 218 11.90 -19.99 -3.63
C GLU A 218 12.75 -19.43 -4.78
N SER A 219 12.13 -18.91 -5.83
CA SER A 219 12.83 -18.32 -6.97
C SER A 219 13.31 -16.88 -6.73
N LEU A 220 12.96 -16.25 -5.59
CA LEU A 220 13.36 -14.90 -5.26
C LEU A 220 14.70 -14.89 -4.51
N GLU A 221 15.56 -13.94 -4.85
CA GLU A 221 16.76 -13.60 -4.07
C GLU A 221 16.39 -12.56 -3.02
N ILE A 222 16.13 -13.00 -1.78
CA ILE A 222 15.71 -12.10 -0.69
C ILE A 222 16.88 -11.84 0.24
N SER A 223 17.21 -10.57 0.44
CA SER A 223 18.24 -10.16 1.40
C SER A 223 17.78 -10.42 2.83
N SER A 224 18.69 -10.86 3.68
CA SER A 224 18.42 -10.99 5.13
C SER A 224 18.31 -9.64 5.86
N LYS A 225 18.59 -8.54 5.20
CA LYS A 225 18.55 -7.18 5.77
C LYS A 225 17.13 -6.62 5.72
N GLY A 226 16.33 -6.91 6.74
CA GLY A 226 15.08 -6.19 6.96
C GLY A 226 15.33 -4.86 7.66
N THR A 227 14.86 -3.76 7.09
CA THR A 227 14.92 -2.44 7.74
C THR A 227 13.75 -2.30 8.70
N LYS A 228 14.03 -2.27 10.01
CA LYS A 228 13.04 -1.84 11.01
C LYS A 228 13.43 -0.45 11.49
N LYS A 229 12.53 0.50 11.35
CA LYS A 229 12.68 1.85 11.90
C LYS A 229 11.59 2.06 12.94
N GLU A 230 11.99 2.32 14.17
CA GLU A 230 11.04 2.72 15.20
C GLU A 230 10.72 4.21 15.03
N ALA A 231 9.44 4.55 15.06
CA ALA A 231 9.02 5.93 15.05
C ALA A 231 9.38 6.61 16.37
N LYS A 232 9.73 7.88 16.33
CA LYS A 232 9.95 8.66 17.54
C LYS A 232 8.68 8.71 18.39
N LYS A 233 8.83 8.62 19.71
CA LYS A 233 7.72 8.81 20.64
C LYS A 233 7.19 10.23 20.52
N CYS A 234 5.88 10.36 20.43
CA CYS A 234 5.20 11.66 20.42
C CYS A 234 4.52 11.90 21.78
N ASN A 235 4.57 13.15 22.23
CA ASN A 235 3.91 13.60 23.46
C ASN A 235 2.98 14.77 23.08
N PRO A 236 1.77 14.49 22.58
CA PRO A 236 0.86 15.54 22.18
C PRO A 236 0.42 16.36 23.40
N LYS A 237 0.41 17.66 23.22
CA LYS A 237 -0.16 18.59 24.20
C LYS A 237 -1.66 18.72 23.95
N LYS A 238 -2.41 19.06 25.01
CA LYS A 238 -3.82 19.46 24.86
C LYS A 238 -3.87 20.87 24.29
N GLU A 239 -4.14 20.98 23.01
CA GLU A 239 -4.11 22.23 22.26
C GLU A 239 -5.34 22.34 21.34
N LEU A 240 -5.76 23.59 21.10
CA LEU A 240 -6.77 23.92 20.09
C LEU A 240 -6.07 24.62 18.92
N HIS A 241 -6.18 24.07 17.74
CA HIS A 241 -5.67 24.67 16.51
C HIS A 241 -6.81 25.07 15.58
N ILE A 242 -6.80 26.29 15.10
CA ILE A 242 -7.81 26.84 14.19
C ILE A 242 -7.12 27.24 12.89
N ILE A 243 -7.64 26.76 11.77
CA ILE A 243 -7.28 27.19 10.42
C ILE A 243 -8.48 27.91 9.86
N SER A 244 -8.32 29.19 9.52
CA SER A 244 -9.36 29.97 8.86
C SER A 244 -9.26 29.79 7.35
N LYS A 245 -10.39 29.47 6.71
CA LYS A 245 -10.54 29.38 5.26
C LYS A 245 -11.90 29.94 4.88
N ASP A 246 -11.97 30.66 3.77
CA ASP A 246 -13.23 31.10 3.17
C ASP A 246 -13.94 29.87 2.59
N SER A 247 -14.98 29.40 3.29
CA SER A 247 -15.73 28.20 2.94
C SER A 247 -17.06 28.15 3.70
N GLU A 248 -18.10 27.66 3.03
CA GLU A 248 -19.39 27.39 3.66
C GLU A 248 -19.40 26.21 4.63
N GLN A 249 -18.34 25.37 4.61
CA GLN A 249 -18.23 24.18 5.44
C GLN A 249 -17.13 24.31 6.47
N CYS A 250 -17.39 23.78 7.67
CA CYS A 250 -16.42 23.64 8.76
C CYS A 250 -16.11 22.16 8.99
N SER A 251 -14.83 21.85 9.24
CA SER A 251 -14.39 20.51 9.61
C SER A 251 -13.73 20.54 10.98
N VAL A 252 -14.16 19.67 11.88
CA VAL A 252 -13.63 19.53 13.23
C VAL A 252 -13.00 18.15 13.40
N MET A 253 -11.77 18.11 13.89
CA MET A 253 -11.05 16.88 14.24
C MET A 253 -10.78 16.88 15.74
N LEU A 254 -11.16 15.80 16.44
CA LEU A 254 -10.91 15.60 17.85
C LEU A 254 -10.31 14.21 18.06
N GLY A 255 -9.26 14.10 18.86
CA GLY A 255 -8.66 12.81 19.16
C GLY A 255 -7.54 12.87 20.16
N LYS A 256 -7.06 11.68 20.52
CA LYS A 256 -5.91 11.46 21.41
C LYS A 256 -5.14 10.22 20.98
N LEU A 257 -3.88 10.13 21.39
CA LEU A 257 -3.11 8.90 21.23
C LEU A 257 -3.68 7.81 22.15
N LEU A 258 -3.77 6.61 21.59
CA LEU A 258 -4.06 5.39 22.34
C LEU A 258 -2.89 4.42 22.15
N PRO A 259 -2.69 3.47 23.09
CA PRO A 259 -1.74 2.37 22.87
C PRO A 259 -2.06 1.66 21.55
N GLY A 260 -1.02 1.36 20.78
CA GLY A 260 -1.15 0.56 19.58
C GLY A 260 -1.61 -0.87 19.87
N LYS A 261 -2.03 -1.59 18.85
CA LYS A 261 -2.22 -3.05 18.97
C LYS A 261 -0.86 -3.69 19.19
N THR A 262 -0.71 -4.36 20.33
CA THR A 262 0.44 -5.25 20.63
C THR A 262 0.22 -6.59 19.96
#